data_3cdc1f5fd0a64769642b7a5d2d420a66
#
_entry.id   3cdc1f5fd0a64769642b7a5d2d420a66
#
_cell.length_a   1.000
_cell.length_b   1.000
_cell.length_c   1.000
_cell.angle_alpha   90.00
_cell.angle_beta   90.00
_cell.angle_gamma   90.00
#
_symmetry.space_group_name_H-M   'P 1'
#
loop_
_entity.id
_entity.type
_entity.pdbx_description
1 polymer ?
#
loop_
_entity_poly.entity_id
_entity_poly.type
_entity_poly.pdbx_seq_one_letter_code
_entity_poly.pdbx_strand_id
1 'polypeptide(L)'
;TTLFRSLISCLYLSVGAQTPQPIKQFLRKPYMEGASFSLIVKEVNSGETVFAYDTIRQLTPASVMKTVTTATALEILGEDYRFPTTLEYDGSIENGLLKGNLYIKGSGDPSLGSAHFAPDHKRFLQEWISALKKVGIHKIQGAVIADESIFDTEGTSLKWVGEDMGSYYGAGSYGICVFDNLYKLGLQTGAPGTRPKLKGTEPELSGIHFHNYLTTQQVSSDSSFIVGAPFATDRYLYGIVPANREWYPLKGDIPDPTLFLADYLTRQLEHEGITVGESPSCFRILREAGRWQPGKRTEIVTTYSPTLREIVEVTNHVSHNLFADALIKTIGLRYTP
;
A
#
# COMPACT_ATOMS: atom_id res chain seq x y z
N THR A 1 -62.82 30.92 16.94
CA THR A 1 -62.09 30.24 15.89
C THR A 1 -61.14 29.23 16.49
N THR A 2 -61.60 27.99 16.53
CA THR A 2 -61.04 26.87 17.27
C THR A 2 -60.00 26.18 16.37
N LEU A 3 -58.74 26.13 16.82
CA LEU A 3 -57.67 25.40 16.20
C LEU A 3 -57.81 23.90 16.55
N PHE A 4 -58.11 23.08 15.57
CA PHE A 4 -57.97 21.62 15.63
C PHE A 4 -56.51 21.25 15.41
N ARG A 5 -55.79 20.90 16.46
CA ARG A 5 -54.50 20.22 16.39
C ARG A 5 -54.76 18.73 16.25
N SER A 6 -54.61 18.22 15.02
CA SER A 6 -54.58 16.79 14.75
C SER A 6 -53.24 16.22 15.19
N LEU A 7 -53.19 15.51 16.31
CA LEU A 7 -52.08 14.65 16.68
C LEU A 7 -52.08 13.42 15.78
N ILE A 8 -51.27 13.41 14.76
CA ILE A 8 -50.90 12.16 14.07
C ILE A 8 -49.90 11.46 14.97
N SER A 9 -50.42 10.55 15.79
CA SER A 9 -49.62 9.58 16.51
C SER A 9 -49.09 8.57 15.50
N CYS A 10 -47.85 8.73 15.07
CA CYS A 10 -47.13 7.67 14.36
C CYS A 10 -46.94 6.49 15.34
N LEU A 11 -47.88 5.57 15.32
CA LEU A 11 -47.69 4.25 15.86
C LEU A 11 -46.59 3.58 15.00
N TYR A 12 -45.36 3.66 15.49
CA TYR A 12 -44.33 2.71 15.07
C TYR A 12 -44.78 1.34 15.57
N LEU A 13 -45.48 0.60 14.70
CA LEU A 13 -45.63 -0.82 14.86
C LEU A 13 -44.20 -1.41 14.71
N SER A 14 -43.50 -1.51 15.85
CA SER A 14 -42.39 -2.44 15.97
C SER A 14 -42.98 -3.82 15.78
N VAL A 15 -42.97 -4.30 14.51
CA VAL A 15 -43.10 -5.72 14.23
C VAL A 15 -41.88 -6.35 14.89
N GLY A 16 -42.07 -6.81 16.13
CA GLY A 16 -41.11 -7.56 16.87
C GLY A 16 -40.91 -8.91 16.17
N ALA A 17 -40.18 -8.88 15.05
CA ALA A 17 -39.73 -10.10 14.41
C ALA A 17 -38.92 -10.87 15.45
N GLN A 18 -39.47 -11.98 15.93
CA GLN A 18 -38.75 -12.83 16.90
C GLN A 18 -37.40 -13.19 16.31
N THR A 19 -36.33 -12.91 17.07
CA THR A 19 -34.97 -13.31 16.67
C THR A 19 -34.98 -14.75 16.16
N PRO A 20 -34.59 -15.01 14.92
CA PRO A 20 -34.61 -16.36 14.35
C PRO A 20 -33.88 -17.37 15.22
N GLN A 21 -34.36 -18.59 15.29
CA GLN A 21 -33.80 -19.62 16.17
C GLN A 21 -32.31 -19.87 15.95
N PRO A 22 -31.76 -19.87 14.70
CA PRO A 22 -30.32 -19.98 14.49
C PRO A 22 -29.51 -18.85 15.13
N ILE A 23 -30.02 -17.61 15.09
CA ILE A 23 -29.36 -16.45 15.71
C ILE A 23 -29.38 -16.59 17.24
N LYS A 24 -30.51 -17.01 17.82
CA LYS A 24 -30.59 -17.28 19.27
C LYS A 24 -29.61 -18.36 19.70
N GLN A 25 -29.47 -19.41 18.91
CA GLN A 25 -28.51 -20.49 19.19
C GLN A 25 -27.06 -19.99 19.07
N PHE A 26 -26.75 -19.20 18.05
CA PHE A 26 -25.42 -18.57 17.87
C PHE A 26 -25.07 -17.70 19.06
N LEU A 27 -25.94 -16.80 19.48
CA LEU A 27 -25.70 -15.86 20.60
C LEU A 27 -25.54 -16.55 21.96
N ARG A 28 -26.01 -17.81 22.09
CA ARG A 28 -25.83 -18.62 23.31
C ARG A 28 -24.53 -19.41 23.36
N LYS A 29 -23.71 -19.35 22.32
CA LYS A 29 -22.43 -20.06 22.32
C LYS A 29 -21.45 -19.45 23.33
N PRO A 30 -20.64 -20.24 24.04
CA PRO A 30 -19.71 -19.73 25.05
C PRO A 30 -18.77 -18.64 24.52
N TYR A 31 -18.32 -18.74 23.28
CA TYR A 31 -17.45 -17.75 22.65
C TYR A 31 -18.14 -16.42 22.32
N MET A 32 -19.48 -16.34 22.47
CA MET A 32 -20.25 -15.11 22.33
C MET A 32 -20.43 -14.38 23.66
N GLU A 33 -20.00 -14.96 24.77
CA GLU A 33 -20.05 -14.31 26.08
C GLU A 33 -19.17 -13.06 26.08
N GLY A 34 -19.78 -11.89 26.38
CA GLY A 34 -19.11 -10.60 26.32
C GLY A 34 -18.88 -10.04 24.92
N ALA A 35 -19.22 -10.77 23.86
CA ALA A 35 -19.07 -10.29 22.48
C ALA A 35 -20.15 -9.26 22.11
N SER A 36 -19.78 -8.26 21.31
CA SER A 36 -20.72 -7.38 20.65
C SER A 36 -21.08 -7.92 19.27
N PHE A 37 -22.40 -7.95 18.97
CA PHE A 37 -22.90 -8.51 17.72
C PHE A 37 -24.03 -7.63 17.17
N SER A 38 -24.03 -7.38 15.87
CA SER A 38 -25.08 -6.70 15.12
C SER A 38 -25.30 -7.45 13.81
N LEU A 39 -26.55 -7.51 13.35
CA LEU A 39 -26.89 -8.17 12.09
C LEU A 39 -28.05 -7.43 11.41
N ILE A 40 -27.92 -7.21 10.11
CA ILE A 40 -29.01 -6.81 9.24
C ILE A 40 -29.06 -7.74 8.02
N VAL A 41 -30.25 -8.20 7.68
CA VAL A 41 -30.52 -8.97 6.46
C VAL A 41 -31.49 -8.17 5.61
N LYS A 42 -31.11 -7.93 4.35
CA LYS A 42 -31.94 -7.20 3.39
C LYS A 42 -32.21 -8.06 2.16
N GLU A 43 -33.37 -7.89 1.59
CA GLU A 43 -33.69 -8.40 0.26
C GLU A 43 -32.91 -7.56 -0.77
N VAL A 44 -32.22 -8.20 -1.73
CA VAL A 44 -31.27 -7.52 -2.61
C VAL A 44 -31.94 -6.56 -3.58
N ASN A 45 -33.08 -6.95 -4.15
CA ASN A 45 -33.73 -6.17 -5.21
C ASN A 45 -34.54 -4.99 -4.65
N SER A 46 -35.29 -5.22 -3.56
CA SER A 46 -36.16 -4.21 -2.94
C SER A 46 -35.43 -3.34 -1.92
N GLY A 47 -34.31 -3.82 -1.34
CA GLY A 47 -33.62 -3.19 -0.22
C GLY A 47 -34.40 -3.31 1.12
N GLU A 48 -35.53 -4.03 1.15
CA GLU A 48 -36.33 -4.21 2.37
C GLU A 48 -35.55 -5.00 3.43
N THR A 49 -35.72 -4.57 4.69
CA THR A 49 -35.09 -5.27 5.82
C THR A 49 -35.92 -6.50 6.20
N VAL A 50 -35.39 -7.69 5.92
CA VAL A 50 -35.95 -8.98 6.28
C VAL A 50 -35.80 -9.27 7.77
N PHE A 51 -34.63 -8.90 8.33
CA PHE A 51 -34.32 -9.10 9.73
C PHE A 51 -33.26 -8.09 10.19
N ALA A 52 -33.39 -7.64 11.43
CA ALA A 52 -32.43 -6.74 12.07
C ALA A 52 -32.22 -7.11 13.54
N TYR A 53 -30.98 -7.07 14.00
CA TYR A 53 -30.61 -7.30 15.40
C TYR A 53 -29.54 -6.29 15.81
N ASP A 54 -29.83 -5.47 16.81
CA ASP A 54 -28.95 -4.47 17.42
C ASP A 54 -28.21 -3.57 16.39
N THR A 55 -28.92 -3.13 15.36
CA THR A 55 -28.35 -2.39 14.21
C THR A 55 -27.91 -0.95 14.54
N ILE A 56 -28.22 -0.46 15.72
CA ILE A 56 -27.75 0.86 16.21
C ILE A 56 -26.42 0.77 16.96
N ARG A 57 -25.93 -0.44 17.23
CA ARG A 57 -24.67 -0.64 17.93
C ARG A 57 -23.49 -0.18 17.07
N GLN A 58 -22.64 0.64 17.64
CA GLN A 58 -21.39 1.04 17.00
C GLN A 58 -20.36 -0.06 17.18
N LEU A 59 -19.87 -0.60 16.05
CA LEU A 59 -18.83 -1.62 15.99
C LEU A 59 -17.68 -1.10 15.12
N THR A 60 -16.45 -1.50 15.47
CA THR A 60 -15.30 -1.24 14.62
C THR A 60 -15.41 -2.08 13.34
N PRO A 61 -15.49 -1.45 12.16
CA PRO A 61 -15.71 -2.18 10.90
C PRO A 61 -14.49 -2.98 10.45
N ALA A 62 -13.30 -2.65 10.96
CA ALA A 62 -12.04 -3.22 10.49
C ALA A 62 -11.97 -3.25 8.96
N SER A 63 -11.43 -4.32 8.36
CA SER A 63 -11.22 -4.41 6.91
C SER A 63 -12.49 -4.43 6.05
N VAL A 64 -13.69 -4.62 6.62
CA VAL A 64 -14.92 -4.48 5.83
C VAL A 64 -15.16 -3.03 5.37
N MET A 65 -14.51 -2.05 5.99
CA MET A 65 -14.51 -0.66 5.50
C MET A 65 -13.94 -0.55 4.08
N LYS A 66 -13.05 -1.45 3.66
CA LYS A 66 -12.51 -1.45 2.30
C LYS A 66 -13.58 -1.62 1.23
N THR A 67 -14.69 -2.31 1.53
CA THR A 67 -15.82 -2.42 0.59
C THR A 67 -16.46 -1.06 0.31
N VAL A 68 -16.52 -0.17 1.30
CA VAL A 68 -17.00 1.19 1.12
C VAL A 68 -16.01 1.99 0.27
N THR A 69 -14.71 1.94 0.61
CA THR A 69 -13.65 2.64 -0.14
C THR A 69 -13.63 2.19 -1.60
N THR A 70 -13.66 0.88 -1.85
CA THR A 70 -13.57 0.34 -3.21
C THR A 70 -14.83 0.61 -4.03
N ALA A 71 -16.02 0.52 -3.44
CA ALA A 71 -17.26 0.88 -4.12
C ALA A 71 -17.27 2.38 -4.50
N THR A 72 -16.83 3.25 -3.57
CA THR A 72 -16.70 4.69 -3.83
C THR A 72 -15.68 4.97 -4.94
N ALA A 73 -14.55 4.24 -4.95
CA ALA A 73 -13.55 4.39 -6.00
C ALA A 73 -14.10 4.02 -7.39
N LEU A 74 -14.83 2.89 -7.49
CA LEU A 74 -15.47 2.47 -8.74
C LEU A 74 -16.50 3.49 -9.24
N GLU A 75 -17.29 4.06 -8.33
CA GLU A 75 -18.32 5.07 -8.66
C GLU A 75 -17.68 6.39 -9.17
N ILE A 76 -16.60 6.84 -8.53
CA ILE A 76 -16.00 8.16 -8.79
C ILE A 76 -15.00 8.12 -9.95
N LEU A 77 -14.15 7.08 -10.00
CA LEU A 77 -13.06 6.98 -10.95
C LEU A 77 -13.44 6.17 -12.20
N GLY A 78 -14.41 5.26 -12.08
CA GLY A 78 -14.78 4.30 -13.12
C GLY A 78 -13.92 3.03 -13.09
N GLU A 79 -14.50 1.91 -13.49
CA GLU A 79 -13.87 0.58 -13.42
C GLU A 79 -12.64 0.42 -14.31
N ASP A 80 -12.58 1.15 -15.44
CA ASP A 80 -11.49 1.11 -16.41
C ASP A 80 -10.36 2.11 -16.10
N TYR A 81 -10.48 2.89 -15.01
CA TYR A 81 -9.45 3.83 -14.60
C TYR A 81 -8.11 3.10 -14.39
N ARG A 82 -7.01 3.72 -14.86
CA ARG A 82 -5.64 3.23 -14.70
C ARG A 82 -4.73 4.35 -14.22
N PHE A 83 -3.85 4.03 -13.32
CA PHE A 83 -2.83 4.95 -12.82
C PHE A 83 -1.65 5.00 -13.79
N PRO A 84 -1.23 6.16 -14.30
CA PRO A 84 0.00 6.30 -15.07
C PRO A 84 1.21 6.48 -14.17
N THR A 85 2.31 5.79 -14.47
CA THR A 85 3.65 6.10 -13.96
C THR A 85 4.55 6.41 -15.14
N THR A 86 5.12 7.62 -15.17
CA THR A 86 5.79 8.14 -16.37
C THR A 86 7.27 8.37 -16.11
N LEU A 87 8.14 7.87 -17.02
CA LEU A 87 9.51 8.33 -17.10
C LEU A 87 9.60 9.60 -17.94
N GLU A 88 10.24 10.60 -17.38
CA GLU A 88 10.46 11.92 -17.99
C GLU A 88 11.94 12.31 -17.82
N TYR A 89 12.40 13.25 -18.63
CA TYR A 89 13.71 13.88 -18.43
C TYR A 89 13.63 15.39 -18.62
N ASP A 90 14.55 16.12 -17.98
CA ASP A 90 14.84 17.51 -18.24
C ASP A 90 16.14 17.66 -19.03
N GLY A 91 16.45 18.89 -19.46
CA GLY A 91 17.69 19.20 -20.19
C GLY A 91 17.70 18.71 -21.65
N SER A 92 18.87 18.28 -22.14
CA SER A 92 19.07 17.87 -23.54
C SER A 92 19.84 16.54 -23.64
N ILE A 93 19.62 15.80 -24.73
CA ILE A 93 20.37 14.58 -25.05
C ILE A 93 21.38 14.92 -26.15
N GLU A 94 22.67 14.74 -25.87
CA GLU A 94 23.77 15.02 -26.81
C GLU A 94 24.75 13.85 -26.82
N ASN A 95 24.94 13.22 -27.98
CA ASN A 95 25.87 12.09 -28.16
C ASN A 95 25.68 10.97 -27.13
N GLY A 96 24.44 10.66 -26.79
CA GLY A 96 24.13 9.62 -25.81
C GLY A 96 24.17 10.04 -24.34
N LEU A 97 24.55 11.29 -24.05
CA LEU A 97 24.56 11.88 -22.72
C LEU A 97 23.29 12.73 -22.50
N LEU A 98 22.51 12.38 -21.50
CA LEU A 98 21.47 13.25 -20.96
C LEU A 98 22.13 14.31 -20.05
N LYS A 99 22.17 15.56 -20.50
CA LYS A 99 22.59 16.73 -19.71
C LYS A 99 21.41 17.23 -18.88
N GLY A 100 21.04 16.48 -17.87
CA GLY A 100 19.87 16.70 -17.03
C GLY A 100 19.62 15.51 -16.11
N ASN A 101 18.41 15.46 -15.56
CA ASN A 101 17.94 14.40 -14.67
C ASN A 101 16.93 13.51 -15.35
N LEU A 102 16.84 12.27 -14.88
CA LEU A 102 15.75 11.34 -15.20
C LEU A 102 14.73 11.38 -14.06
N TYR A 103 13.46 11.50 -14.40
CA TYR A 103 12.37 11.56 -13.43
C TYR A 103 11.45 10.35 -13.55
N ILE A 104 11.01 9.82 -12.39
CA ILE A 104 9.90 8.88 -12.29
C ILE A 104 8.73 9.67 -11.72
N LYS A 105 7.75 10.01 -12.53
CA LYS A 105 6.57 10.75 -12.10
C LYS A 105 5.46 9.79 -11.70
N GLY A 106 5.13 9.79 -10.42
CA GLY A 106 4.04 9.00 -9.86
C GLY A 106 2.68 9.64 -10.00
N SER A 107 1.65 8.82 -9.96
CA SER A 107 0.23 9.25 -9.92
C SER A 107 -0.54 8.66 -8.74
N GLY A 108 0.17 8.08 -7.77
CA GLY A 108 -0.45 7.33 -6.68
C GLY A 108 -0.78 5.88 -7.03
N ASP A 109 -0.19 5.32 -8.09
CA ASP A 109 -0.34 3.90 -8.45
C ASP A 109 0.12 2.99 -7.31
N PRO A 110 -0.78 2.22 -6.66
CA PRO A 110 -0.38 1.31 -5.60
C PRO A 110 0.17 -0.03 -6.13
N SER A 111 0.04 -0.29 -7.42
CA SER A 111 0.18 -1.62 -8.02
C SER A 111 1.48 -1.81 -8.83
N LEU A 112 2.31 -0.76 -8.99
CA LEU A 112 3.54 -0.87 -9.79
C LEU A 112 4.45 -1.97 -9.23
N GLY A 113 4.75 -2.96 -10.07
CA GLY A 113 5.57 -4.09 -9.66
C GLY A 113 4.94 -5.02 -8.63
N SER A 114 3.64 -4.94 -8.40
CA SER A 114 2.94 -5.86 -7.50
C SER A 114 2.84 -7.27 -8.08
N ALA A 115 3.21 -8.26 -7.27
CA ALA A 115 3.13 -9.67 -7.65
C ALA A 115 1.69 -10.22 -7.73
N HIS A 116 0.69 -9.43 -7.33
CA HIS A 116 -0.72 -9.82 -7.42
C HIS A 116 -1.26 -9.83 -8.85
N PHE A 117 -0.63 -9.09 -9.79
CA PHE A 117 -1.17 -8.90 -11.14
C PHE A 117 -0.40 -9.64 -12.24
N ALA A 118 0.88 -9.93 -12.04
CA ALA A 118 1.67 -10.63 -13.04
C ALA A 118 2.82 -11.43 -12.41
N PRO A 119 3.12 -12.63 -12.94
CA PRO A 119 4.31 -13.38 -12.53
C PRO A 119 5.60 -12.60 -12.76
N ASP A 120 5.67 -11.85 -13.87
CA ASP A 120 6.80 -10.95 -14.21
C ASP A 120 6.51 -9.52 -13.76
N HIS A 121 6.36 -9.34 -12.46
CA HIS A 121 6.06 -8.07 -11.83
C HIS A 121 7.19 -7.02 -11.94
N LYS A 122 8.40 -7.44 -12.38
CA LYS A 122 9.55 -6.53 -12.62
C LYS A 122 9.67 -6.08 -14.07
N ARG A 123 8.77 -6.51 -14.97
CA ARG A 123 8.81 -6.23 -16.40
C ARG A 123 8.88 -4.74 -16.74
N PHE A 124 8.22 -3.89 -15.96
CA PHE A 124 8.24 -2.44 -16.14
C PHE A 124 9.66 -1.86 -16.18
N LEU A 125 10.61 -2.42 -15.41
CA LEU A 125 12.00 -1.97 -15.40
C LEU A 125 12.68 -2.22 -16.75
N GLN A 126 12.45 -3.38 -17.36
CA GLN A 126 13.01 -3.72 -18.67
C GLN A 126 12.41 -2.83 -19.77
N GLU A 127 11.11 -2.52 -19.66
CA GLU A 127 10.41 -1.59 -20.56
C GLU A 127 11.00 -0.18 -20.44
N TRP A 128 11.26 0.29 -19.22
CA TRP A 128 11.86 1.60 -18.97
C TRP A 128 13.29 1.69 -19.50
N ILE A 129 14.14 0.70 -19.22
CA ILE A 129 15.52 0.65 -19.71
C ILE A 129 15.55 0.59 -21.24
N SER A 130 14.67 -0.20 -21.85
CA SER A 130 14.55 -0.28 -23.30
C SER A 130 14.12 1.04 -23.92
N ALA A 131 13.18 1.75 -23.29
CA ALA A 131 12.74 3.07 -23.73
C ALA A 131 13.86 4.12 -23.65
N LEU A 132 14.65 4.12 -22.57
CA LEU A 132 15.83 4.99 -22.42
C LEU A 132 16.86 4.73 -23.53
N LYS A 133 17.19 3.46 -23.80
CA LYS A 133 18.11 3.08 -24.88
C LYS A 133 17.57 3.51 -26.26
N LYS A 134 16.26 3.40 -26.48
CA LYS A 134 15.59 3.79 -27.74
C LYS A 134 15.65 5.29 -28.02
N VAL A 135 15.55 6.14 -26.99
CA VAL A 135 15.72 7.58 -27.14
C VAL A 135 17.18 8.02 -27.14
N GLY A 136 18.12 7.06 -27.07
CA GLY A 136 19.55 7.29 -27.19
C GLY A 136 20.23 7.74 -25.90
N ILE A 137 19.68 7.45 -24.73
CA ILE A 137 20.31 7.76 -23.44
C ILE A 137 21.18 6.57 -23.03
N HIS A 138 22.50 6.78 -22.97
CA HIS A 138 23.51 5.82 -22.52
C HIS A 138 24.25 6.29 -21.27
N LYS A 139 24.10 7.56 -20.92
CA LYS A 139 24.66 8.18 -19.74
C LYS A 139 23.74 9.31 -19.25
N ILE A 140 23.58 9.43 -17.94
CA ILE A 140 22.83 10.50 -17.28
C ILE A 140 23.83 11.33 -16.49
N GLN A 141 23.88 12.65 -16.71
CA GLN A 141 24.80 13.54 -15.98
C GLN A 141 24.29 13.82 -14.56
N GLY A 142 23.00 14.03 -14.41
CA GLY A 142 22.33 14.27 -13.13
C GLY A 142 21.92 12.97 -12.42
N ALA A 143 20.82 13.02 -11.72
CA ALA A 143 20.25 11.95 -10.89
C ALA A 143 19.02 11.29 -11.52
N VAL A 144 18.66 10.13 -10.98
CA VAL A 144 17.29 9.60 -11.04
C VAL A 144 16.50 10.19 -9.89
N ILE A 145 15.40 10.86 -10.19
CA ILE A 145 14.57 11.58 -9.21
C ILE A 145 13.15 11.02 -9.27
N ALA A 146 12.66 10.50 -8.15
CA ALA A 146 11.27 10.09 -8.02
C ALA A 146 10.40 11.28 -7.62
N ASP A 147 9.36 11.56 -8.39
CA ASP A 147 8.43 12.68 -8.19
C ASP A 147 7.08 12.15 -7.68
N GLU A 148 6.95 12.14 -6.37
CA GLU A 148 5.77 11.72 -5.63
C GLU A 148 4.83 12.88 -5.27
N SER A 149 5.02 14.04 -5.85
CA SER A 149 4.35 15.31 -5.48
C SER A 149 2.82 15.29 -5.61
N ILE A 150 2.25 14.25 -6.20
CA ILE A 150 0.80 14.07 -6.33
C ILE A 150 0.10 13.90 -4.97
N PHE A 151 0.78 13.32 -3.97
CA PHE A 151 0.31 13.19 -2.60
C PHE A 151 1.25 13.96 -1.64
N ASP A 152 0.75 14.22 -0.43
CA ASP A 152 1.59 14.68 0.66
C ASP A 152 2.55 13.58 1.16
N THR A 153 3.41 13.94 2.11
CA THR A 153 4.38 13.01 2.71
C THR A 153 3.78 12.13 3.80
N GLU A 154 2.52 12.31 4.18
CA GLU A 154 1.82 11.48 5.16
C GLU A 154 1.36 10.17 4.51
N GLY A 155 2.30 9.26 4.29
CA GLY A 155 2.03 7.95 3.69
C GLY A 155 1.23 7.02 4.60
N THR A 156 1.43 7.13 5.92
CA THR A 156 0.77 6.33 6.95
C THR A 156 -0.04 7.25 7.85
N SER A 157 -1.33 6.94 8.06
CA SER A 157 -2.20 7.74 8.93
C SER A 157 -1.67 7.78 10.36
N LEU A 158 -1.75 8.95 11.01
CA LEU A 158 -1.42 9.13 12.43
C LEU A 158 -2.31 8.30 13.38
N LYS A 159 -3.36 7.66 12.86
CA LYS A 159 -4.23 6.75 13.61
C LYS A 159 -3.73 5.30 13.62
N TRP A 160 -2.74 4.97 12.82
CA TRP A 160 -2.10 3.66 12.88
C TRP A 160 -1.39 3.47 14.21
N VAL A 161 -1.50 2.27 14.78
CA VAL A 161 -0.80 1.94 16.02
C VAL A 161 0.68 1.69 15.75
N GLY A 162 1.54 2.12 16.68
CA GLY A 162 2.99 2.06 16.48
C GLY A 162 3.55 0.65 16.25
N GLU A 163 2.88 -0.39 16.76
CA GLU A 163 3.26 -1.79 16.57
C GLU A 163 3.05 -2.31 15.13
N ASP A 164 2.20 -1.63 14.34
CA ASP A 164 1.97 -1.97 12.94
C ASP A 164 2.99 -1.32 12.01
N MET A 165 3.64 -0.24 12.47
CA MET A 165 4.64 0.48 11.68
C MET A 165 5.93 -0.34 11.55
N GLY A 166 6.41 -0.49 10.32
CA GLY A 166 7.54 -1.36 9.97
C GLY A 166 7.10 -2.74 9.47
N SER A 167 5.86 -3.13 9.74
CA SER A 167 5.26 -4.38 9.24
C SER A 167 4.66 -4.20 7.85
N TYR A 168 4.54 -5.30 7.10
CA TYR A 168 4.02 -5.29 5.73
C TYR A 168 2.60 -4.73 5.58
N TYR A 169 1.74 -4.95 6.58
CA TYR A 169 0.35 -4.46 6.53
C TYR A 169 0.21 -2.99 6.96
N GLY A 170 1.26 -2.42 7.56
CA GLY A 170 1.37 -1.00 7.90
C GLY A 170 2.12 -0.16 6.85
N ALA A 171 2.44 -0.74 5.68
CA ALA A 171 3.10 -0.01 4.60
C ALA A 171 2.27 1.19 4.15
N GLY A 172 2.88 2.37 4.17
CA GLY A 172 2.23 3.63 3.82
C GLY A 172 1.99 3.79 2.32
N SER A 173 0.97 4.60 1.95
CA SER A 173 0.63 4.96 0.58
C SER A 173 1.21 6.34 0.22
N TYR A 174 2.06 6.39 -0.79
CA TYR A 174 2.74 7.59 -1.28
C TYR A 174 2.37 7.87 -2.74
N GLY A 175 2.77 8.99 -3.28
CA GLY A 175 2.59 9.31 -4.70
C GLY A 175 3.29 8.33 -5.65
N ILE A 176 4.27 7.61 -5.14
CA ILE A 176 4.92 6.45 -5.77
C ILE A 176 4.92 5.29 -4.79
N CYS A 177 4.35 4.16 -5.21
CA CYS A 177 4.47 2.88 -4.54
C CYS A 177 5.08 1.87 -5.50
N VAL A 178 5.82 0.88 -4.99
CA VAL A 178 6.44 -0.17 -5.79
C VAL A 178 6.57 -1.46 -4.98
N PHE A 179 6.32 -2.62 -5.61
CA PHE A 179 6.41 -3.95 -4.97
C PHE A 179 5.56 -4.04 -3.70
N ASP A 180 4.34 -3.46 -3.74
CA ASP A 180 3.42 -3.35 -2.58
C ASP A 180 4.03 -2.58 -1.39
N ASN A 181 5.08 -1.79 -1.62
CA ASN A 181 5.94 -1.16 -0.61
C ASN A 181 6.48 -2.16 0.43
N LEU A 182 6.77 -3.40 -0.01
CA LEU A 182 7.18 -4.50 0.84
C LEU A 182 8.58 -5.02 0.49
N TYR A 183 9.25 -5.52 1.52
CA TYR A 183 10.39 -6.42 1.35
C TYR A 183 10.19 -7.73 2.13
N LYS A 184 10.89 -8.77 1.71
CA LYS A 184 11.04 -10.01 2.46
C LYS A 184 12.47 -10.06 3.02
N LEU A 185 12.59 -10.10 4.34
CA LEU A 185 13.86 -10.36 5.02
C LEU A 185 14.05 -11.86 5.17
N GLY A 186 15.06 -12.42 4.53
CA GLY A 186 15.41 -13.83 4.67
C GLY A 186 16.09 -14.11 6.00
N LEU A 187 15.60 -15.12 6.70
CA LEU A 187 16.20 -15.64 7.92
C LEU A 187 16.68 -17.07 7.73
N GLN A 188 17.87 -17.38 8.23
CA GLN A 188 18.31 -18.76 8.48
C GLN A 188 18.20 -19.03 9.97
N THR A 189 17.37 -19.98 10.38
CA THR A 189 17.09 -20.28 11.78
C THR A 189 17.78 -21.56 12.20
N GLY A 190 18.38 -21.54 13.39
CA GLY A 190 19.05 -22.68 14.01
C GLY A 190 18.16 -23.41 15.02
N ALA A 191 18.80 -24.09 15.98
CA ALA A 191 18.13 -24.80 17.07
C ALA A 191 17.26 -23.84 17.91
N PRO A 192 16.22 -24.36 18.61
CA PRO A 192 15.43 -23.57 19.54
C PRO A 192 16.30 -22.82 20.57
N GLY A 193 15.94 -21.54 20.83
CA GLY A 193 16.68 -20.65 21.73
C GLY A 193 17.81 -19.87 21.06
N THR A 194 18.12 -20.11 19.80
CA THR A 194 19.18 -19.37 19.09
C THR A 194 18.60 -18.11 18.40
N ARG A 195 19.50 -17.17 18.07
CA ARG A 195 19.16 -16.00 17.26
C ARG A 195 19.31 -16.36 15.78
N PRO A 196 18.31 -16.06 14.91
CA PRO A 196 18.41 -16.33 13.48
C PRO A 196 19.48 -15.45 12.82
N LYS A 197 20.10 -15.96 11.73
CA LYS A 197 20.99 -15.19 10.88
C LYS A 197 20.18 -14.47 9.80
N LEU A 198 20.51 -13.20 9.54
CA LEU A 198 19.90 -12.41 8.45
C LEU A 198 20.61 -12.74 7.14
N LYS A 199 19.84 -12.94 6.05
CA LYS A 199 20.34 -13.33 4.72
C LYS A 199 20.19 -12.24 3.68
N GLY A 200 19.65 -11.06 4.05
CA GLY A 200 19.35 -9.96 3.13
C GLY A 200 17.88 -9.83 2.82
N THR A 201 17.55 -8.86 2.00
CA THR A 201 16.16 -8.51 1.64
C THR A 201 15.88 -8.76 0.17
N GLU A 202 14.60 -9.01 -0.16
CA GLU A 202 14.08 -9.06 -1.52
C GLU A 202 12.82 -8.18 -1.60
N PRO A 203 12.81 -7.11 -2.44
CA PRO A 203 13.97 -6.58 -3.18
C PRO A 203 15.11 -6.15 -2.25
N GLU A 204 16.32 -6.09 -2.80
CA GLU A 204 17.50 -5.64 -2.06
C GLU A 204 17.36 -4.17 -1.67
N LEU A 205 17.41 -3.89 -0.36
CA LEU A 205 17.32 -2.55 0.21
C LEU A 205 18.71 -2.05 0.60
N SER A 206 19.04 -0.84 0.15
CA SER A 206 20.27 -0.15 0.52
C SER A 206 20.07 0.61 1.84
N GLY A 207 21.10 0.65 2.69
CA GLY A 207 21.17 1.53 3.86
C GLY A 207 20.22 1.19 5.01
N ILE A 208 19.60 -0.01 5.03
CA ILE A 208 18.73 -0.43 6.13
C ILE A 208 19.56 -1.16 7.20
N HIS A 209 19.34 -0.79 8.46
CA HIS A 209 19.98 -1.38 9.63
C HIS A 209 19.00 -2.21 10.44
N PHE A 210 19.24 -3.52 10.52
CA PHE A 210 18.40 -4.46 11.26
C PHE A 210 18.96 -4.73 12.65
N HIS A 211 18.20 -4.37 13.70
CA HIS A 211 18.45 -4.71 15.08
C HIS A 211 17.70 -5.99 15.42
N ASN A 212 18.40 -7.11 15.42
CA ASN A 212 17.80 -8.45 15.51
C ASN A 212 17.69 -8.92 16.96
N TYR A 213 16.47 -8.94 17.50
CA TYR A 213 16.12 -9.48 18.82
C TYR A 213 15.22 -10.72 18.72
N LEU A 214 15.14 -11.34 17.54
CA LEU A 214 14.37 -12.57 17.34
C LEU A 214 14.97 -13.75 18.10
N THR A 215 14.10 -14.69 18.49
CA THR A 215 14.48 -15.97 19.06
C THR A 215 13.80 -17.10 18.31
N THR A 216 14.53 -18.19 18.07
CA THR A 216 13.98 -19.39 17.43
C THR A 216 13.29 -20.29 18.45
N GLN A 217 12.15 -20.87 18.08
CA GLN A 217 11.43 -21.86 18.90
C GLN A 217 10.85 -22.97 18.04
N GLN A 218 10.45 -24.08 18.68
CA GLN A 218 9.80 -25.21 18.03
C GLN A 218 8.32 -24.89 17.82
N VAL A 219 8.05 -24.00 16.86
CA VAL A 219 6.70 -23.55 16.47
C VAL A 219 6.49 -23.75 14.97
N SER A 220 5.24 -23.81 14.53
CA SER A 220 4.90 -23.97 13.10
C SER A 220 4.85 -22.64 12.36
N SER A 221 4.48 -21.57 13.05
CA SER A 221 4.38 -20.20 12.53
C SER A 221 5.07 -19.22 13.46
N ASP A 222 5.43 -18.06 12.97
CA ASP A 222 6.03 -17.00 13.78
C ASP A 222 4.98 -16.19 14.56
N SER A 223 5.46 -15.56 15.63
CA SER A 223 4.82 -14.45 16.32
C SER A 223 5.83 -13.31 16.40
N SER A 224 6.32 -12.92 15.23
CA SER A 224 7.33 -11.87 15.08
C SER A 224 6.74 -10.60 14.48
N PHE A 225 7.40 -9.49 14.76
CA PHE A 225 7.04 -8.19 14.21
C PHE A 225 8.29 -7.36 13.95
N ILE A 226 8.17 -6.48 12.97
CA ILE A 226 9.19 -5.51 12.59
C ILE A 226 8.66 -4.14 12.98
N VAL A 227 9.46 -3.41 13.77
CA VAL A 227 9.13 -2.05 14.19
C VAL A 227 10.07 -1.07 13.49
N GLY A 228 9.50 -0.01 12.93
CA GLY A 228 10.25 1.07 12.32
C GLY A 228 9.33 2.22 11.91
N ALA A 229 9.85 3.43 11.86
CA ALA A 229 9.10 4.58 11.41
C ALA A 229 9.24 4.80 9.89
N PRO A 230 8.27 5.48 9.23
CA PRO A 230 8.46 5.97 7.87
C PRO A 230 9.74 6.80 7.74
N PHE A 231 10.43 6.65 6.61
CA PHE A 231 11.71 7.32 6.27
C PHE A 231 12.89 6.97 7.18
N ALA A 232 12.71 6.16 8.25
CA ALA A 232 13.81 5.72 9.12
C ALA A 232 14.49 4.47 8.55
N THR A 233 15.80 4.40 8.70
CA THR A 233 16.61 3.28 8.21
C THR A 233 16.72 2.13 9.22
N ASP A 234 16.48 2.39 10.51
CA ASP A 234 16.53 1.38 11.56
C ASP A 234 15.25 0.56 11.61
N ARG A 235 15.39 -0.76 11.64
CA ARG A 235 14.32 -1.75 11.78
C ARG A 235 14.62 -2.70 12.93
N TYR A 236 13.72 -2.79 13.87
CA TYR A 236 13.84 -3.61 15.08
C TYR A 236 13.00 -4.86 14.93
N LEU A 237 13.63 -6.03 15.03
CA LEU A 237 13.01 -7.33 14.84
C LEU A 237 12.79 -7.98 16.19
N TYR A 238 11.54 -8.25 16.58
CA TYR A 238 11.17 -8.85 17.84
C TYR A 238 10.32 -10.10 17.64
N GLY A 239 10.26 -10.93 18.69
CA GLY A 239 9.38 -12.08 18.76
C GLY A 239 10.05 -13.41 18.43
N ILE A 240 9.22 -14.36 18.01
CA ILE A 240 9.60 -15.77 17.88
C ILE A 240 9.42 -16.20 16.42
N VAL A 241 10.41 -16.93 15.91
CA VAL A 241 10.37 -17.55 14.57
C VAL A 241 10.60 -19.06 14.65
N PRO A 242 10.09 -19.85 13.67
CA PRO A 242 10.30 -21.29 13.64
C PRO A 242 11.78 -21.67 13.59
N ALA A 243 12.17 -22.68 14.40
CA ALA A 243 13.52 -23.21 14.41
C ALA A 243 13.83 -24.12 13.21
N ASN A 244 15.12 -24.32 12.91
CA ASN A 244 15.65 -25.28 11.93
C ASN A 244 15.10 -25.05 10.50
N ARG A 245 15.12 -23.79 10.04
CA ARG A 245 14.76 -23.42 8.67
C ARG A 245 15.99 -22.85 7.96
N GLU A 246 16.31 -23.37 6.78
CA GLU A 246 17.33 -22.79 5.91
C GLU A 246 16.93 -21.42 5.39
N TRP A 247 15.63 -21.24 5.14
CA TRP A 247 15.02 -19.99 4.72
C TRP A 247 13.66 -19.79 5.38
N TYR A 248 13.50 -18.64 6.04
CA TYR A 248 12.22 -18.20 6.61
C TYR A 248 12.05 -16.71 6.31
N PRO A 249 11.04 -16.29 5.51
CA PRO A 249 10.84 -14.90 5.15
C PRO A 249 10.02 -14.15 6.20
N LEU A 250 10.53 -13.01 6.68
CA LEU A 250 9.72 -11.99 7.34
C LEU A 250 9.39 -10.88 6.35
N LYS A 251 8.18 -10.35 6.42
CA LYS A 251 7.73 -9.25 5.57
C LYS A 251 7.74 -7.95 6.35
N GLY A 252 8.44 -6.94 5.82
CA GLY A 252 8.45 -5.57 6.34
C GLY A 252 8.06 -4.57 5.28
N ASP A 253 7.76 -3.35 5.71
CA ASP A 253 7.52 -2.21 4.83
C ASP A 253 8.83 -1.61 4.31
N ILE A 254 8.84 -1.15 3.06
CA ILE A 254 9.93 -0.32 2.53
C ILE A 254 9.78 1.07 3.16
N PRO A 255 10.79 1.55 3.93
CA PRO A 255 10.68 2.79 4.70
C PRO A 255 10.38 4.04 3.88
N ASP A 256 10.98 4.12 2.71
CA ASP A 256 10.85 5.21 1.74
C ASP A 256 10.74 4.60 0.34
N PRO A 257 9.56 4.18 -0.08
CA PRO A 257 9.38 3.50 -1.37
C PRO A 257 9.71 4.41 -2.55
N THR A 258 9.58 5.71 -2.38
CA THR A 258 9.87 6.70 -3.42
C THR A 258 11.38 6.80 -3.66
N LEU A 259 12.16 7.05 -2.62
CA LEU A 259 13.63 7.06 -2.73
C LEU A 259 14.16 5.68 -3.13
N PHE A 260 13.56 4.61 -2.60
CA PHE A 260 13.92 3.24 -2.96
C PHE A 260 13.76 2.98 -4.46
N LEU A 261 12.65 3.43 -5.10
CA LEU A 261 12.47 3.21 -6.54
C LEU A 261 13.50 3.97 -7.37
N ALA A 262 13.87 5.20 -6.97
CA ALA A 262 14.92 5.97 -7.62
C ALA A 262 16.30 5.28 -7.50
N ASP A 263 16.65 4.79 -6.31
CA ASP A 263 17.88 4.02 -6.06
C ASP A 263 17.87 2.69 -6.82
N TYR A 264 16.75 1.97 -6.77
CA TYR A 264 16.60 0.69 -7.44
C TYR A 264 16.74 0.82 -8.96
N LEU A 265 16.10 1.83 -9.57
CA LEU A 265 16.26 2.11 -11.00
C LEU A 265 17.70 2.52 -11.32
N THR A 266 18.34 3.35 -10.51
CA THR A 266 19.74 3.74 -10.70
C THR A 266 20.64 2.51 -10.77
N ARG A 267 20.53 1.59 -9.81
CA ARG A 267 21.33 0.35 -9.81
C ARG A 267 21.03 -0.54 -11.02
N GLN A 268 19.77 -0.63 -11.46
CA GLN A 268 19.40 -1.39 -12.65
C GLN A 268 19.97 -0.75 -13.93
N LEU A 269 19.97 0.57 -14.04
CA LEU A 269 20.59 1.31 -15.16
C LEU A 269 22.09 1.06 -15.21
N GLU A 270 22.78 1.13 -14.09
CA GLU A 270 24.23 0.86 -14.01
C GLU A 270 24.57 -0.59 -14.39
N HIS A 271 23.76 -1.55 -13.92
CA HIS A 271 23.92 -2.96 -14.32
C HIS A 271 23.74 -3.16 -15.83
N GLU A 272 22.89 -2.36 -16.46
CA GLU A 272 22.64 -2.36 -17.91
C GLU A 272 23.59 -1.45 -18.71
N GLY A 273 24.64 -0.92 -18.07
CA GLY A 273 25.68 -0.11 -18.68
C GLY A 273 25.29 1.36 -18.90
N ILE A 274 24.20 1.85 -18.32
CA ILE A 274 23.81 3.26 -18.33
C ILE A 274 24.30 3.91 -17.03
N THR A 275 25.34 4.73 -17.10
CA THR A 275 25.93 5.39 -15.91
C THR A 275 25.08 6.59 -15.47
N VAL A 276 24.94 6.77 -14.16
CA VAL A 276 24.25 7.91 -13.52
C VAL A 276 25.25 8.73 -12.72
N GLY A 277 25.29 10.05 -12.94
CA GLY A 277 26.34 10.94 -12.42
C GLY A 277 26.14 11.38 -10.98
N GLU A 278 24.88 11.44 -10.51
CA GLU A 278 24.54 11.90 -9.17
C GLU A 278 23.72 10.87 -8.41
N SER A 279 23.75 10.94 -7.09
CA SER A 279 22.97 10.05 -6.21
C SER A 279 21.47 10.21 -6.44
N PRO A 280 20.69 9.11 -6.38
CA PRO A 280 19.24 9.15 -6.53
C PRO A 280 18.59 10.05 -5.47
N SER A 281 17.45 10.64 -5.81
CA SER A 281 16.71 11.52 -4.92
C SER A 281 15.20 11.40 -5.15
N CYS A 282 14.41 12.14 -4.36
CA CYS A 282 12.98 12.23 -4.54
C CYS A 282 12.47 13.67 -4.29
N PHE A 283 11.22 13.94 -4.67
CA PHE A 283 10.60 15.25 -4.49
C PHE A 283 10.70 15.75 -3.05
N ARG A 284 10.35 14.89 -2.08
CA ARG A 284 10.42 15.23 -0.65
C ARG A 284 11.80 15.75 -0.25
N ILE A 285 12.85 14.99 -0.56
CA ILE A 285 14.25 15.36 -0.19
C ILE A 285 14.67 16.67 -0.86
N LEU A 286 14.37 16.83 -2.14
CA LEU A 286 14.73 18.03 -2.87
C LEU A 286 13.95 19.25 -2.39
N ARG A 287 12.68 19.10 -2.03
CA ARG A 287 11.83 20.14 -1.46
C ARG A 287 12.32 20.58 -0.10
N GLU A 288 12.61 19.65 0.80
CA GLU A 288 13.16 19.93 2.14
C GLU A 288 14.52 20.65 2.08
N ALA A 289 15.34 20.30 1.09
CA ALA A 289 16.62 20.96 0.83
C ALA A 289 16.50 22.29 0.08
N GLY A 290 15.29 22.75 -0.31
CA GLY A 290 15.08 23.95 -1.12
C GLY A 290 15.64 23.84 -2.56
N ARG A 291 15.88 22.63 -3.05
CA ARG A 291 16.48 22.35 -4.36
C ARG A 291 15.47 21.89 -5.42
N TRP A 292 14.22 21.66 -5.04
CA TRP A 292 13.18 21.32 -6.01
C TRP A 292 12.89 22.50 -6.94
N GLN A 293 13.04 22.27 -8.22
CA GLN A 293 12.72 23.25 -9.26
C GLN A 293 11.74 22.63 -10.26
N PRO A 294 10.50 23.13 -10.32
CA PRO A 294 9.59 22.72 -11.38
C PRO A 294 10.14 23.22 -12.72
N GLY A 295 10.27 22.32 -13.69
CA GLY A 295 10.78 22.61 -15.02
C GLY A 295 10.01 21.88 -16.10
N LYS A 296 10.29 22.25 -17.35
CA LYS A 296 9.76 21.51 -18.49
C LYS A 296 10.46 20.15 -18.57
N ARG A 297 9.68 19.09 -18.63
CA ARG A 297 10.17 17.72 -18.81
C ARG A 297 9.63 17.14 -20.12
N THR A 298 10.36 16.20 -20.66
CA THR A 298 9.99 15.44 -21.85
C THR A 298 9.70 14.01 -21.44
N GLU A 299 8.53 13.51 -21.82
CA GLU A 299 8.11 12.13 -21.58
C GLU A 299 8.93 11.17 -22.45
N ILE A 300 9.30 10.03 -21.86
CA ILE A 300 9.98 8.91 -22.51
C ILE A 300 9.01 7.74 -22.70
N VAL A 301 8.35 7.33 -21.63
CA VAL A 301 7.42 6.20 -21.60
C VAL A 301 6.49 6.31 -20.42
N THR A 302 5.23 5.92 -20.60
CA THR A 302 4.23 5.80 -19.54
C THR A 302 3.83 4.35 -19.39
N THR A 303 3.94 3.84 -18.15
CA THR A 303 3.44 2.54 -17.72
C THR A 303 2.10 2.74 -17.02
N TYR A 304 1.12 1.92 -17.36
CA TYR A 304 -0.21 1.98 -16.76
C TYR A 304 -0.43 0.81 -15.81
N SER A 305 -1.10 1.08 -14.70
CA SER A 305 -1.55 0.04 -13.76
C SER A 305 -2.53 -0.95 -14.43
N PRO A 306 -2.84 -2.09 -13.80
CA PRO A 306 -4.09 -2.80 -14.04
C PRO A 306 -5.30 -1.85 -13.95
N THR A 307 -6.46 -2.29 -14.42
CA THR A 307 -7.71 -1.52 -14.28
C THR A 307 -8.08 -1.37 -12.80
N LEU A 308 -8.83 -0.32 -12.48
CA LEU A 308 -9.36 -0.15 -11.12
C LEU A 308 -10.18 -1.37 -10.66
N ARG A 309 -10.94 -2.00 -11.57
CA ARG A 309 -11.67 -3.25 -11.31
C ARG A 309 -10.74 -4.34 -10.77
N GLU A 310 -9.60 -4.58 -11.44
CA GLU A 310 -8.60 -5.58 -11.02
C GLU A 310 -7.95 -5.21 -9.68
N ILE A 311 -7.64 -3.94 -9.47
CA ILE A 311 -7.09 -3.43 -8.20
C ILE A 311 -8.10 -3.63 -7.05
N VAL A 312 -9.37 -3.31 -7.28
CA VAL A 312 -10.47 -3.51 -6.31
C VAL A 312 -10.66 -4.98 -5.97
N GLU A 313 -10.58 -5.87 -6.97
CA GLU A 313 -10.68 -7.31 -6.75
C GLU A 313 -9.58 -7.80 -5.80
N VAL A 314 -8.32 -7.45 -6.05
CA VAL A 314 -7.20 -7.78 -5.16
C VAL A 314 -7.41 -7.16 -3.79
N THR A 315 -7.78 -5.87 -3.72
CA THR A 315 -7.99 -5.14 -2.46
C THR A 315 -8.96 -5.87 -1.54
N ASN A 316 -10.07 -6.36 -2.08
CA ASN A 316 -11.11 -7.02 -1.30
C ASN A 316 -10.78 -8.49 -0.98
N HIS A 317 -10.15 -9.24 -1.90
CA HIS A 317 -9.82 -10.65 -1.70
C HIS A 317 -8.71 -10.87 -0.66
N VAL A 318 -7.63 -10.06 -0.72
CA VAL A 318 -6.49 -10.20 0.20
C VAL A 318 -6.49 -9.14 1.30
N SER A 319 -7.51 -8.29 1.33
CA SER A 319 -7.63 -7.20 2.32
C SER A 319 -6.44 -6.23 2.30
N HIS A 320 -6.01 -5.80 1.09
CA HIS A 320 -4.79 -5.01 0.90
C HIS A 320 -4.95 -3.58 1.43
N ASN A 321 -4.21 -3.23 2.50
CA ASN A 321 -4.31 -1.92 3.15
C ASN A 321 -3.78 -0.80 2.24
N LEU A 322 -2.55 -0.96 1.72
CA LEU A 322 -1.92 0.01 0.83
C LEU A 322 -2.82 0.39 -0.35
N PHE A 323 -3.47 -0.59 -0.99
CA PHE A 323 -4.34 -0.33 -2.13
C PHE A 323 -5.56 0.49 -1.72
N ALA A 324 -6.19 0.16 -0.58
CA ALA A 324 -7.34 0.91 -0.08
C ALA A 324 -6.96 2.37 0.26
N ASP A 325 -5.78 2.57 0.88
CA ASP A 325 -5.29 3.92 1.23
C ASP A 325 -4.95 4.74 -0.03
N ALA A 326 -4.36 4.13 -1.05
CA ALA A 326 -4.10 4.79 -2.33
C ALA A 326 -5.40 5.19 -3.04
N LEU A 327 -6.42 4.34 -3.00
CA LEU A 327 -7.72 4.64 -3.60
C LEU A 327 -8.40 5.81 -2.90
N ILE A 328 -8.42 5.86 -1.55
CA ILE A 328 -9.07 6.98 -0.85
C ILE A 328 -8.32 8.30 -1.07
N LYS A 329 -6.98 8.30 -1.13
CA LYS A 329 -6.19 9.47 -1.48
C LYS A 329 -6.50 9.95 -2.92
N THR A 330 -6.60 9.03 -3.87
CA THR A 330 -6.93 9.33 -5.27
C THR A 330 -8.35 9.90 -5.41
N ILE A 331 -9.31 9.37 -4.66
CA ILE A 331 -10.66 9.96 -4.56
C ILE A 331 -10.56 11.39 -4.05
N GLY A 332 -9.77 11.63 -2.99
CA GLY A 332 -9.55 12.96 -2.42
C GLY A 332 -9.10 13.99 -3.45
N LEU A 333 -8.20 13.63 -4.37
CA LEU A 333 -7.73 14.52 -5.44
C LEU A 333 -8.82 15.01 -6.40
N ARG A 334 -9.96 14.31 -6.50
CA ARG A 334 -11.09 14.72 -7.32
C ARG A 334 -11.95 15.82 -6.67
N TYR A 335 -11.84 15.97 -5.36
CA TYR A 335 -12.65 16.90 -4.56
C TYR A 335 -11.83 18.03 -3.90
N THR A 336 -10.51 17.95 -3.98
CA THR A 336 -9.62 19.01 -3.49
C THR A 336 -9.23 19.88 -4.69
N PRO A 337 -9.51 21.20 -4.66
CA PRO A 337 -9.17 22.13 -5.75
C PRO A 337 -7.66 22.33 -5.88
#